data_b253c1e9dd96a47aa09f608e722f62e4
#
_entry.id   b253c1e9dd96a47aa09f608e722f62e4
#
_cell.length_a   1.000
_cell.length_b   1.000
_cell.length_c   1.000
_cell.angle_alpha   90.00
_cell.angle_beta   90.00
_cell.angle_gamma   90.00
#
_symmetry.space_group_name_H-M   'P 1'
#
loop_
_entity.id
_entity.type
_entity.pdbx_description
1 polymer ?
#
loop_
_entity_poly.entity_id
_entity_poly.type
_entity_poly.pdbx_seq_one_letter_code
_entity_poly.pdbx_strand_id
1 'polypeptide(L)'
;VPISMITVDEAHCISQWGQDFRPSYLKILDFLAALPQRPLVSAFTATATAEVRDDIVQALGLHEPFIKTTGFDRPNLYFAVEQPTSKGMKLLQLLNERKDKSGIVYCSTRKNVEEICDLLLSRGLPATRYHAGLDPDERRENQDDFLYDRKTIMVATNAFGMGIDKSNVSFVIHYNMPKNMESYYQEAGRAGRDGQPADCILLYSGQDVRMAEFLIERSHEAEDETIDEATRQQLIVRDRERLKQMTFYCTTTECLRHYILRYFGENSPLSCGHCSSCDTNFEEVDATMDARKILSCVYRLDERGRAFGKTVVSAILTGSKNEKITQFHLDTLSTYNIMPDSTAVYVRRLIDMLLERGYLIADPDRMNVLVLARTGNALMRGRGEFRVKLPKEKKPAAAKQYAALAEDVDEKLFDALRDVRTRLAARAGVPPYVIFSNATLADMAAKQPSSEFDLLSVRGVGDAKARRYGKEFLTAIQKYRDENLGK
;
A
#
# COMPACT_ATOMS: atom_id res chain seq x y z
N VAL A 1 -11.71 42.02 1.33
CA VAL A 1 -12.19 41.40 0.10
C VAL A 1 -13.24 40.38 0.49
N PRO A 2 -14.45 40.40 -0.09
CA PRO A 2 -15.45 39.40 0.20
C PRO A 2 -14.98 38.05 -0.35
N ILE A 3 -15.07 36.99 0.48
CA ILE A 3 -14.74 35.62 0.11
C ILE A 3 -16.02 34.92 -0.33
N SER A 4 -16.08 34.48 -1.59
CA SER A 4 -17.26 33.82 -2.15
C SER A 4 -17.27 32.32 -1.88
N MET A 5 -16.10 31.70 -1.82
CA MET A 5 -15.96 30.25 -1.64
C MET A 5 -14.66 29.90 -0.89
N ILE A 6 -14.73 28.91 -0.04
CA ILE A 6 -13.59 28.27 0.61
C ILE A 6 -13.62 26.78 0.28
N THR A 7 -12.49 26.28 -0.19
CA THR A 7 -12.30 24.85 -0.48
C THR A 7 -11.32 24.28 0.52
N VAL A 8 -11.73 23.24 1.24
CA VAL A 8 -10.90 22.47 2.17
C VAL A 8 -10.45 21.19 1.46
N ASP A 9 -9.17 21.12 1.14
CA ASP A 9 -8.56 19.89 0.64
C ASP A 9 -8.07 19.03 1.81
N GLU A 10 -7.93 17.72 1.57
CA GLU A 10 -7.63 16.72 2.60
C GLU A 10 -8.53 16.87 3.85
N ALA A 11 -9.82 17.08 3.61
CA ALA A 11 -10.78 17.43 4.67
C ALA A 11 -10.88 16.35 5.77
N HIS A 12 -10.40 15.12 5.53
CA HIS A 12 -10.29 14.08 6.55
C HIS A 12 -9.39 14.50 7.73
N CYS A 13 -8.47 15.46 7.53
CA CYS A 13 -7.61 15.99 8.59
C CYS A 13 -8.36 16.78 9.67
N ILE A 14 -9.60 17.22 9.42
CA ILE A 14 -10.43 17.91 10.42
C ILE A 14 -11.07 16.93 11.39
N SER A 15 -11.25 15.69 10.96
CA SER A 15 -11.91 14.65 11.72
C SER A 15 -10.95 13.98 12.69
N GLN A 16 -11.31 13.91 13.97
CA GLN A 16 -10.60 13.10 14.94
C GLN A 16 -10.68 11.59 14.59
N TRP A 17 -11.65 11.20 13.75
CA TRP A 17 -11.82 9.87 13.19
C TRP A 17 -11.00 9.67 11.92
N GLY A 18 -10.39 10.73 11.37
CA GLY A 18 -9.52 10.69 10.20
C GLY A 18 -8.17 10.01 10.50
N GLN A 19 -7.52 9.54 9.45
CA GLN A 19 -6.20 8.85 9.52
C GLN A 19 -5.04 9.78 9.89
N ASP A 20 -5.19 11.08 9.65
CA ASP A 20 -4.18 12.11 9.81
C ASP A 20 -4.83 13.35 10.42
N PHE A 21 -5.43 13.18 11.62
CA PHE A 21 -6.04 14.29 12.33
C PHE A 21 -4.99 15.36 12.62
N ARG A 22 -5.32 16.60 12.24
CA ARG A 22 -4.45 17.76 12.44
C ARG A 22 -5.20 18.83 13.22
N PRO A 23 -4.86 19.07 14.49
CA PRO A 23 -5.50 20.12 15.30
C PRO A 23 -5.52 21.48 14.63
N SER A 24 -4.51 21.78 13.78
CA SER A 24 -4.46 23.02 13.01
C SER A 24 -5.62 23.19 12.02
N TYR A 25 -6.25 22.09 11.55
CA TYR A 25 -7.43 22.16 10.69
C TYR A 25 -8.67 22.70 11.43
N LEU A 26 -8.75 22.57 12.75
CA LEU A 26 -9.82 23.16 13.55
C LEU A 26 -9.80 24.68 13.46
N LYS A 27 -8.65 25.32 13.23
CA LYS A 27 -8.54 26.77 13.00
C LYS A 27 -9.28 27.24 11.74
N ILE A 28 -9.61 26.34 10.82
CA ILE A 28 -10.46 26.65 9.66
C ILE A 28 -11.86 27.04 10.14
N LEU A 29 -12.36 26.41 11.19
CA LEU A 29 -13.68 26.73 11.78
C LEU A 29 -13.68 28.14 12.41
N ASP A 30 -12.61 28.46 13.14
CA ASP A 30 -12.44 29.79 13.74
C ASP A 30 -12.37 30.88 12.66
N PHE A 31 -11.64 30.57 11.57
CA PHE A 31 -11.56 31.45 10.41
C PHE A 31 -12.94 31.68 9.76
N LEU A 32 -13.70 30.60 9.53
CA LEU A 32 -15.05 30.66 8.96
C LEU A 32 -15.99 31.47 9.86
N ALA A 33 -15.89 31.30 11.18
CA ALA A 33 -16.71 32.04 12.16
C ALA A 33 -16.36 33.52 12.23
N ALA A 34 -15.11 33.92 11.97
CA ALA A 34 -14.64 35.29 11.98
C ALA A 34 -15.04 36.09 10.72
N LEU A 35 -15.55 35.45 9.68
CA LEU A 35 -15.96 36.13 8.45
C LEU A 35 -17.30 36.85 8.62
N PRO A 36 -17.44 38.10 8.11
CA PRO A 36 -18.70 38.86 8.20
C PRO A 36 -19.90 38.15 7.55
N GLN A 37 -19.64 37.35 6.53
CA GLN A 37 -20.62 36.51 5.84
C GLN A 37 -19.97 35.16 5.56
N ARG A 38 -20.69 34.07 5.90
CA ARG A 38 -20.21 32.71 5.62
C ARG A 38 -20.18 32.47 4.12
N PRO A 39 -19.02 32.11 3.54
CA PRO A 39 -18.90 31.74 2.11
C PRO A 39 -19.48 30.35 1.84
N LEU A 40 -19.61 30.00 0.55
CA LEU A 40 -19.80 28.62 0.17
C LEU A 40 -18.59 27.79 0.62
N VAL A 41 -18.83 26.67 1.28
CA VAL A 41 -17.77 25.77 1.74
C VAL A 41 -17.85 24.46 0.98
N SER A 42 -16.72 24.04 0.40
CA SER A 42 -16.55 22.71 -0.22
C SER A 42 -15.41 21.96 0.46
N ALA A 43 -15.56 20.66 0.59
CA ALA A 43 -14.58 19.78 1.23
C ALA A 43 -14.27 18.60 0.30
N PHE A 44 -12.99 18.30 0.13
CA PHE A 44 -12.50 17.20 -0.70
C PHE A 44 -11.57 16.32 0.11
N THR A 45 -11.67 15.00 -0.14
CA THR A 45 -10.75 14.01 0.42
C THR A 45 -10.74 12.76 -0.47
N ALA A 46 -9.58 12.12 -0.56
CA ALA A 46 -9.43 10.87 -1.31
C ALA A 46 -9.80 9.63 -0.48
N THR A 47 -9.77 9.72 0.85
CA THR A 47 -9.87 8.58 1.76
C THR A 47 -10.76 8.90 2.95
N ALA A 48 -12.06 8.78 2.79
CA ALA A 48 -13.00 8.94 3.91
C ALA A 48 -13.93 7.73 3.99
N THR A 49 -13.96 7.08 5.16
CA THR A 49 -15.02 6.16 5.53
C THR A 49 -16.34 6.93 5.72
N ALA A 50 -17.46 6.23 5.80
CA ALA A 50 -18.75 6.88 6.07
C ALA A 50 -18.73 7.71 7.36
N GLU A 51 -18.09 7.19 8.41
CA GLU A 51 -17.93 7.87 9.70
C GLU A 51 -17.14 9.19 9.57
N VAL A 52 -15.99 9.15 8.87
CA VAL A 52 -15.14 10.33 8.63
C VAL A 52 -15.88 11.37 7.78
N ARG A 53 -16.63 10.92 6.78
CA ARG A 53 -17.45 11.82 5.94
C ARG A 53 -18.50 12.57 6.77
N ASP A 54 -19.23 11.84 7.61
CA ASP A 54 -20.30 12.41 8.43
C ASP A 54 -19.73 13.38 9.46
N ASP A 55 -18.57 13.09 10.03
CA ASP A 55 -17.82 13.97 10.92
C ASP A 55 -17.34 15.25 10.21
N ILE A 56 -16.82 15.15 8.97
CA ILE A 56 -16.46 16.33 8.15
C ILE A 56 -17.67 17.25 7.94
N VAL A 57 -18.83 16.68 7.61
CA VAL A 57 -20.07 17.46 7.42
C VAL A 57 -20.44 18.21 8.71
N GLN A 58 -20.39 17.52 9.84
CA GLN A 58 -20.71 18.08 11.14
C GLN A 58 -19.67 19.13 11.57
N ALA A 59 -18.38 18.81 11.50
CA ALA A 59 -17.31 19.69 11.91
C ALA A 59 -17.28 20.98 11.10
N LEU A 60 -17.41 20.92 9.78
CA LEU A 60 -17.48 22.10 8.94
C LEU A 60 -18.84 22.82 8.99
N GLY A 61 -19.85 22.31 9.71
CA GLY A 61 -21.18 22.87 9.78
C GLY A 61 -21.83 23.04 8.41
N LEU A 62 -21.75 22.01 7.57
CA LEU A 62 -22.35 22.04 6.24
C LEU A 62 -23.84 21.75 6.33
N HIS A 63 -24.68 22.66 5.84
CA HIS A 63 -26.12 22.51 5.83
C HIS A 63 -26.59 21.91 4.49
N GLU A 64 -27.27 20.78 4.55
CA GLU A 64 -27.79 20.05 3.37
C GLU A 64 -26.75 19.94 2.22
N PRO A 65 -25.52 19.44 2.52
CA PRO A 65 -24.46 19.45 1.52
C PRO A 65 -24.74 18.46 0.39
N PHE A 66 -24.36 18.83 -0.82
CA PHE A 66 -24.27 17.87 -1.92
C PHE A 66 -23.08 16.95 -1.66
N ILE A 67 -23.33 15.66 -1.39
CA ILE A 67 -22.30 14.65 -1.15
C ILE A 67 -22.13 13.75 -2.38
N LYS A 68 -20.91 13.67 -2.91
CA LYS A 68 -20.56 12.83 -4.03
C LYS A 68 -19.40 11.91 -3.66
N THR A 69 -19.63 10.60 -3.70
CA THR A 69 -18.58 9.57 -3.63
C THR A 69 -18.38 8.96 -5.00
N THR A 70 -17.14 8.95 -5.50
CA THR A 70 -16.81 8.46 -6.85
C THR A 70 -16.40 7.00 -6.89
N GLY A 71 -16.32 6.35 -5.73
CA GLY A 71 -15.88 4.97 -5.58
C GLY A 71 -14.37 4.82 -5.36
N PHE A 72 -14.01 3.70 -4.75
CA PHE A 72 -12.62 3.35 -4.43
C PHE A 72 -12.05 2.28 -5.36
N ASP A 73 -12.84 1.71 -6.27
CA ASP A 73 -12.32 0.69 -7.17
C ASP A 73 -11.41 1.27 -8.26
N ARG A 74 -10.22 0.72 -8.32
CA ARG A 74 -9.19 1.01 -9.31
C ARG A 74 -8.83 -0.28 -10.07
N PRO A 75 -9.60 -0.66 -11.10
CA PRO A 75 -9.47 -1.97 -11.77
C PRO A 75 -8.10 -2.17 -12.44
N ASN A 76 -7.42 -1.08 -12.79
CA ASN A 76 -6.08 -1.12 -13.40
C ASN A 76 -4.94 -1.41 -12.39
N LEU A 77 -5.20 -1.41 -11.08
CA LEU A 77 -4.18 -1.71 -10.07
C LEU A 77 -4.16 -3.20 -9.74
N TYR A 78 -2.99 -3.80 -9.75
CA TYR A 78 -2.75 -5.14 -9.24
C TYR A 78 -2.24 -5.07 -7.81
N PHE A 79 -2.97 -5.62 -6.86
CA PHE A 79 -2.57 -5.64 -5.46
C PHE A 79 -1.90 -6.96 -5.12
N ALA A 80 -0.73 -6.87 -4.47
CA ALA A 80 0.01 -8.03 -3.99
C ALA A 80 0.55 -7.82 -2.58
N VAL A 81 0.46 -8.85 -1.75
CA VAL A 81 1.15 -8.93 -0.47
C VAL A 81 2.09 -10.12 -0.51
N GLU A 82 3.36 -9.87 -0.22
CA GLU A 82 4.40 -10.88 -0.19
C GLU A 82 5.10 -10.91 1.17
N GLN A 83 5.48 -12.09 1.62
CA GLN A 83 6.19 -12.31 2.89
C GLN A 83 7.56 -12.92 2.62
N PRO A 84 8.52 -12.16 2.08
CA PRO A 84 9.82 -12.68 1.73
C PRO A 84 10.70 -12.94 2.96
N THR A 85 11.61 -13.91 2.87
CA THR A 85 12.65 -14.13 3.87
C THR A 85 13.62 -12.95 3.96
N SER A 86 13.92 -12.32 2.82
CA SER A 86 14.75 -11.11 2.69
C SER A 86 14.04 -10.08 1.84
N LYS A 87 13.59 -8.98 2.46
CA LYS A 87 12.92 -7.88 1.77
C LYS A 87 13.84 -7.19 0.75
N GLY A 88 15.11 -6.99 1.09
CA GLY A 88 16.07 -6.34 0.20
C GLY A 88 16.30 -7.14 -1.10
N MET A 89 16.49 -8.46 -0.99
CA MET A 89 16.63 -9.33 -2.17
C MET A 89 15.36 -9.35 -3.03
N LYS A 90 14.20 -9.41 -2.38
CA LYS A 90 12.92 -9.38 -3.08
C LYS A 90 12.68 -8.04 -3.79
N LEU A 91 13.00 -6.92 -3.14
CA LEU A 91 12.93 -5.60 -3.75
C LEU A 91 13.79 -5.52 -5.01
N LEU A 92 15.05 -5.96 -4.94
CA LEU A 92 15.94 -5.98 -6.11
C LEU A 92 15.39 -6.85 -7.24
N GLN A 93 14.82 -8.02 -6.93
CA GLN A 93 14.14 -8.86 -7.92
C GLN A 93 12.99 -8.10 -8.59
N LEU A 94 12.07 -7.52 -7.80
CA LEU A 94 10.90 -6.80 -8.30
C LEU A 94 11.30 -5.59 -9.18
N LEU A 95 12.33 -4.86 -8.80
CA LEU A 95 12.83 -3.72 -9.58
C LEU A 95 13.54 -4.15 -10.87
N ASN A 96 14.26 -5.28 -10.85
CA ASN A 96 14.85 -5.85 -12.05
C ASN A 96 13.83 -6.29 -13.10
N GLU A 97 12.66 -6.78 -12.65
CA GLU A 97 11.53 -7.11 -13.53
C GLU A 97 10.85 -5.85 -14.12
N ARG A 98 11.19 -4.66 -13.62
CA ARG A 98 10.56 -3.36 -13.95
C ARG A 98 11.58 -2.28 -14.35
N LYS A 99 12.72 -2.67 -14.94
CA LYS A 99 13.87 -1.79 -15.21
C LYS A 99 13.51 -0.49 -15.94
N ASP A 100 12.57 -0.57 -16.88
CA ASP A 100 12.19 0.57 -17.74
C ASP A 100 10.92 1.30 -17.25
N LYS A 101 10.48 1.00 -16.03
CA LYS A 101 9.26 1.57 -15.44
C LYS A 101 9.59 2.56 -14.34
N SER A 102 8.78 3.62 -14.24
CA SER A 102 8.87 4.59 -13.15
C SER A 102 8.02 4.12 -11.97
N GLY A 103 8.55 4.22 -10.74
CA GLY A 103 7.83 3.79 -9.56
C GLY A 103 8.34 4.34 -8.24
N ILE A 104 7.58 4.07 -7.18
CA ILE A 104 7.86 4.56 -5.84
C ILE A 104 8.07 3.37 -4.89
N VAL A 105 9.07 3.48 -4.03
CA VAL A 105 9.33 2.54 -2.92
C VAL A 105 9.11 3.27 -1.61
N TYR A 106 8.04 2.92 -0.89
CA TYR A 106 7.73 3.51 0.40
C TYR A 106 8.40 2.78 1.55
N CYS A 107 9.06 3.56 2.43
CA CYS A 107 9.71 3.09 3.65
C CYS A 107 9.13 3.80 4.87
N SER A 108 9.08 3.13 6.02
CA SER A 108 8.50 3.70 7.25
C SER A 108 9.40 4.72 7.96
N THR A 109 10.71 4.68 7.73
CA THR A 109 11.68 5.56 8.43
C THR A 109 12.65 6.20 7.45
N ARG A 110 13.19 7.39 7.83
CA ARG A 110 14.26 8.07 7.10
C ARG A 110 15.47 7.17 6.89
N LYS A 111 15.87 6.45 7.94
CA LYS A 111 17.00 5.52 7.90
C LYS A 111 16.79 4.44 6.83
N ASN A 112 15.62 3.84 6.77
CA ASN A 112 15.32 2.84 5.74
C ASN A 112 15.34 3.44 4.32
N VAL A 113 14.89 4.69 4.15
CA VAL A 113 14.98 5.39 2.86
C VAL A 113 16.42 5.51 2.41
N GLU A 114 17.32 5.95 3.30
CA GLU A 114 18.74 6.08 3.00
C GLU A 114 19.36 4.74 2.64
N GLU A 115 19.21 3.73 3.51
CA GLU A 115 19.78 2.39 3.31
C GLU A 115 19.29 1.73 2.00
N ILE A 116 18.01 1.87 1.67
CA ILE A 116 17.45 1.31 0.44
C ILE A 116 17.90 2.11 -0.78
N CYS A 117 17.92 3.43 -0.73
CA CYS A 117 18.43 4.25 -1.83
C CYS A 117 19.89 3.91 -2.15
N ASP A 118 20.75 3.82 -1.13
CA ASP A 118 22.16 3.45 -1.28
C ASP A 118 22.31 2.03 -1.85
N LEU A 119 21.50 1.08 -1.39
CA LEU A 119 21.45 -0.27 -1.95
C LEU A 119 21.13 -0.24 -3.45
N LEU A 120 20.13 0.52 -3.87
CA LEU A 120 19.71 0.59 -5.27
C LEU A 120 20.78 1.26 -6.14
N LEU A 121 21.36 2.36 -5.67
CA LEU A 121 22.45 3.08 -6.36
C LEU A 121 23.69 2.18 -6.51
N SER A 122 24.06 1.42 -5.47
CA SER A 122 25.17 0.46 -5.53
C SER A 122 24.99 -0.66 -6.56
N ARG A 123 23.73 -0.90 -6.96
CA ARG A 123 23.35 -1.88 -8.00
C ARG A 123 23.12 -1.25 -9.38
N GLY A 124 23.44 0.04 -9.52
CA GLY A 124 23.31 0.78 -10.79
C GLY A 124 21.86 1.11 -11.17
N LEU A 125 20.92 1.03 -10.23
CA LEU A 125 19.52 1.40 -10.48
C LEU A 125 19.34 2.91 -10.36
N PRO A 126 18.56 3.57 -11.25
CA PRO A 126 18.37 5.02 -11.27
C PRO A 126 17.41 5.48 -10.17
N ALA A 127 17.87 5.40 -8.92
CA ALA A 127 17.10 5.76 -7.73
C ALA A 127 17.42 7.16 -7.22
N THR A 128 16.44 7.77 -6.55
CA THR A 128 16.60 8.99 -5.74
C THR A 128 15.78 8.84 -4.46
N ARG A 129 15.94 9.77 -3.49
CA ARG A 129 15.34 9.67 -2.16
C ARG A 129 14.51 10.90 -1.80
N TYR A 130 13.49 10.71 -0.93
CA TYR A 130 12.68 11.82 -0.44
C TYR A 130 12.19 11.56 0.99
N HIS A 131 12.53 12.43 1.93
CA HIS A 131 11.98 12.46 3.28
C HIS A 131 12.15 13.83 3.91
N ALA A 132 11.41 14.11 4.98
CA ALA A 132 11.38 15.43 5.62
C ALA A 132 12.70 15.85 6.29
N GLY A 133 13.68 14.95 6.42
CA GLY A 133 15.00 15.25 6.98
C GLY A 133 16.04 15.73 5.97
N LEU A 134 15.72 15.71 4.67
CA LEU A 134 16.60 16.25 3.63
C LEU A 134 16.58 17.78 3.63
N ASP A 135 17.69 18.37 3.14
CA ASP A 135 17.72 19.80 2.85
C ASP A 135 16.63 20.17 1.85
N PRO A 136 15.98 21.34 1.98
CA PRO A 136 14.90 21.76 1.09
C PRO A 136 15.29 21.79 -0.41
N ASP A 137 16.53 22.16 -0.73
CA ASP A 137 17.01 22.24 -2.11
C ASP A 137 17.27 20.82 -2.66
N GLU A 138 17.94 19.95 -1.89
CA GLU A 138 18.12 18.54 -2.25
C GLU A 138 16.77 17.84 -2.45
N ARG A 139 15.81 18.10 -1.55
CA ARG A 139 14.47 17.54 -1.64
C ARG A 139 13.76 17.95 -2.92
N ARG A 140 13.91 19.21 -3.35
CA ARG A 140 13.36 19.72 -4.61
C ARG A 140 14.03 19.09 -5.81
N GLU A 141 15.36 19.01 -5.81
CA GLU A 141 16.12 18.41 -6.89
C GLU A 141 15.77 16.93 -7.07
N ASN A 142 15.72 16.17 -6.00
CA ASN A 142 15.33 14.76 -6.02
C ASN A 142 13.90 14.55 -6.53
N GLN A 143 12.98 15.44 -6.16
CA GLN A 143 11.60 15.42 -6.68
C GLN A 143 11.59 15.72 -8.18
N ASP A 144 12.33 16.74 -8.65
CA ASP A 144 12.42 17.10 -10.05
C ASP A 144 13.08 15.97 -10.86
N ASP A 145 14.11 15.33 -10.34
CA ASP A 145 14.74 14.17 -10.98
C ASP A 145 13.73 13.05 -11.24
N PHE A 146 12.86 12.78 -10.29
CA PHE A 146 11.82 11.79 -10.46
C PHE A 146 10.68 12.27 -11.39
N LEU A 147 10.25 13.52 -11.28
CA LEU A 147 9.19 14.08 -12.13
C LEU A 147 9.58 14.13 -13.60
N TYR A 148 10.82 14.47 -13.89
CA TYR A 148 11.36 14.60 -15.25
C TYR A 148 11.97 13.30 -15.80
N ASP A 149 11.76 12.15 -15.13
CA ASP A 149 12.26 10.82 -15.53
C ASP A 149 13.81 10.73 -15.60
N ARG A 150 14.55 11.64 -14.96
CA ARG A 150 16.02 11.55 -14.81
C ARG A 150 16.41 10.40 -13.86
N LYS A 151 15.58 10.19 -12.85
CA LYS A 151 15.57 9.03 -11.95
C LYS A 151 14.19 8.38 -12.00
N THR A 152 14.15 7.08 -12.23
CA THR A 152 12.87 6.36 -12.40
C THR A 152 12.35 5.73 -11.11
N ILE A 153 13.20 5.63 -10.07
CA ILE A 153 12.82 5.04 -8.78
C ILE A 153 12.94 6.10 -7.70
N MET A 154 11.80 6.41 -7.05
CA MET A 154 11.76 7.24 -5.86
C MET A 154 11.69 6.36 -4.61
N VAL A 155 12.66 6.48 -3.71
CA VAL A 155 12.61 5.84 -2.37
C VAL A 155 12.20 6.89 -1.36
N ALA A 156 11.08 6.71 -0.66
CA ALA A 156 10.54 7.79 0.14
C ALA A 156 9.81 7.33 1.41
N THR A 157 9.67 8.24 2.37
CA THR A 157 8.66 8.12 3.43
C THR A 157 7.31 8.66 2.92
N ASN A 158 6.25 8.53 3.73
CA ASN A 158 4.92 9.13 3.46
C ASN A 158 4.95 10.65 3.24
N ALA A 159 6.05 11.34 3.60
CA ALA A 159 6.25 12.76 3.29
C ALA A 159 6.29 13.04 1.77
N PHE A 160 6.60 12.02 0.95
CA PHE A 160 6.51 12.08 -0.50
C PHE A 160 5.10 11.72 -0.93
N GLY A 161 4.24 12.71 -0.99
CA GLY A 161 2.86 12.38 -1.28
C GLY A 161 2.00 13.57 -1.63
N MET A 162 1.88 14.52 -0.75
CA MET A 162 1.02 15.69 -0.97
C MET A 162 1.53 16.52 -2.16
N GLY A 163 0.64 16.78 -3.13
CA GLY A 163 0.95 17.62 -4.28
C GLY A 163 1.74 16.96 -5.42
N ILE A 164 1.99 15.65 -5.38
CA ILE A 164 2.67 14.93 -6.47
C ILE A 164 1.66 14.36 -7.44
N ASP A 165 1.67 14.90 -8.65
CA ASP A 165 0.81 14.47 -9.75
C ASP A 165 1.65 13.94 -10.93
N LYS A 166 2.40 12.86 -10.69
CA LYS A 166 3.09 12.10 -11.75
C LYS A 166 2.17 10.96 -12.20
N SER A 167 1.62 11.08 -13.40
CA SER A 167 0.62 10.14 -13.90
C SER A 167 1.19 8.79 -14.34
N ASN A 168 2.47 8.72 -14.73
CA ASN A 168 3.13 7.54 -15.29
C ASN A 168 3.88 6.68 -14.25
N VAL A 169 3.39 6.63 -13.01
CA VAL A 169 3.91 5.72 -11.97
C VAL A 169 3.36 4.33 -12.24
N SER A 170 4.21 3.41 -12.68
CA SER A 170 3.80 2.04 -13.08
C SER A 170 3.81 1.05 -11.90
N PHE A 171 4.48 1.37 -10.81
CA PHE A 171 4.44 0.55 -9.61
C PHE A 171 4.62 1.37 -8.33
N VAL A 172 4.01 0.88 -7.26
CA VAL A 172 4.27 1.31 -5.88
C VAL A 172 4.62 0.07 -5.07
N ILE A 173 5.80 0.08 -4.45
CA ILE A 173 6.26 -1.00 -3.57
C ILE A 173 6.34 -0.46 -2.14
N HIS A 174 5.58 -1.04 -1.24
CA HIS A 174 5.73 -0.79 0.19
C HIS A 174 6.78 -1.73 0.76
N TYR A 175 7.98 -1.21 1.01
CA TYR A 175 9.06 -1.96 1.65
C TYR A 175 8.74 -2.29 3.11
N ASN A 176 8.03 -1.38 3.78
CA ASN A 176 7.45 -1.60 5.09
C ASN A 176 5.93 -1.46 5.01
N MET A 177 5.22 -2.17 5.88
CA MET A 177 3.78 -2.05 6.01
C MET A 177 3.39 -0.65 6.52
N PRO A 178 2.46 0.06 5.85
CA PRO A 178 1.88 1.29 6.36
C PRO A 178 1.13 1.07 7.69
N LYS A 179 0.93 2.14 8.45
CA LYS A 179 0.28 2.07 9.76
C LYS A 179 -1.23 1.79 9.70
N ASN A 180 -1.89 2.09 8.57
CA ASN A 180 -3.32 1.89 8.36
C ASN A 180 -3.68 1.70 6.88
N MET A 181 -4.92 1.28 6.62
CA MET A 181 -5.45 0.99 5.29
C MET A 181 -5.59 2.25 4.42
N GLU A 182 -5.92 3.37 5.04
CA GLU A 182 -6.10 4.64 4.34
C GLU A 182 -4.78 5.15 3.77
N SER A 183 -3.71 5.15 4.58
CA SER A 183 -2.35 5.51 4.12
C SER A 183 -1.90 4.56 3.02
N TYR A 184 -2.11 3.25 3.20
CA TYR A 184 -1.80 2.26 2.17
C TYR A 184 -2.51 2.55 0.85
N TYR A 185 -3.83 2.79 0.90
CA TYR A 185 -4.63 3.06 -0.29
C TYR A 185 -4.23 4.37 -0.98
N GLN A 186 -3.98 5.43 -0.20
CA GLN A 186 -3.54 6.72 -0.71
C GLN A 186 -2.17 6.65 -1.40
N GLU A 187 -1.22 5.91 -0.81
CA GLU A 187 0.11 5.70 -1.36
C GLU A 187 0.08 4.78 -2.58
N ALA A 188 -0.60 3.64 -2.51
CA ALA A 188 -0.81 2.72 -3.62
C ALA A 188 -1.56 3.38 -4.80
N GLY A 189 -2.53 4.25 -4.50
CA GLY A 189 -3.32 5.00 -5.48
C GLY A 189 -2.53 5.98 -6.34
N ARG A 190 -1.24 6.21 -6.04
CA ARG A 190 -0.34 7.00 -6.91
C ARG A 190 0.05 6.24 -8.17
N ALA A 191 -0.01 4.91 -8.14
CA ALA A 191 0.21 4.08 -9.32
C ALA A 191 -0.95 4.20 -10.31
N GLY A 192 -0.63 4.11 -11.60
CA GLY A 192 -1.60 3.98 -12.68
C GLY A 192 -2.62 5.11 -12.77
N ARG A 193 -2.29 6.35 -12.46
CA ARG A 193 -3.19 7.51 -12.61
C ARG A 193 -3.53 7.80 -14.07
N ASP A 194 -2.71 7.35 -14.99
CA ASP A 194 -2.93 7.39 -16.44
C ASP A 194 -3.91 6.30 -16.93
N GLY A 195 -4.40 5.45 -16.04
CA GLY A 195 -5.30 4.33 -16.35
C GLY A 195 -4.59 3.09 -16.90
N GLN A 196 -3.24 3.12 -16.99
CA GLN A 196 -2.48 1.93 -17.38
C GLN A 196 -2.40 0.91 -16.23
N PRO A 197 -2.20 -0.39 -16.55
CA PRO A 197 -1.92 -1.39 -15.54
C PRO A 197 -0.72 -1.01 -14.67
N ALA A 198 -0.88 -1.11 -13.36
CA ALA A 198 0.17 -0.77 -12.41
C ALA A 198 0.15 -1.71 -11.20
N ASP A 199 1.33 -1.94 -10.62
CA ASP A 199 1.52 -2.88 -9.52
C ASP A 199 1.58 -2.16 -8.17
N CYS A 200 0.83 -2.66 -7.20
CA CYS A 200 0.86 -2.22 -5.81
C CYS A 200 1.30 -3.41 -4.94
N ILE A 201 2.59 -3.47 -4.61
CA ILE A 201 3.20 -4.62 -3.93
C ILE A 201 3.61 -4.24 -2.52
N LEU A 202 3.16 -5.00 -1.53
CA LEU A 202 3.52 -4.81 -0.13
C LEU A 202 4.42 -5.96 0.34
N LEU A 203 5.60 -5.63 0.85
CA LEU A 203 6.54 -6.57 1.45
C LEU A 203 6.32 -6.60 2.97
N TYR A 204 5.52 -7.55 3.42
CA TYR A 204 5.15 -7.67 4.83
C TYR A 204 6.15 -8.50 5.63
N SER A 205 6.39 -8.08 6.86
CA SER A 205 7.03 -8.89 7.90
C SER A 205 6.42 -8.57 9.28
N GLY A 206 6.47 -9.52 10.21
CA GLY A 206 5.99 -9.26 11.58
C GLY A 206 6.81 -8.20 12.35
N GLN A 207 7.94 -7.76 11.83
CA GLN A 207 8.71 -6.63 12.40
C GLN A 207 8.05 -5.28 12.07
N ASP A 208 7.33 -5.20 10.94
CA ASP A 208 6.64 -3.97 10.55
C ASP A 208 5.57 -3.58 11.56
N VAL A 209 4.84 -4.56 12.10
CA VAL A 209 3.82 -4.33 13.13
C VAL A 209 4.44 -3.67 14.37
N ARG A 210 5.55 -4.23 14.88
CA ARG A 210 6.25 -3.66 16.05
C ARG A 210 6.80 -2.26 15.78
N MET A 211 7.32 -2.03 14.58
CA MET A 211 7.79 -0.71 14.18
C MET A 211 6.62 0.29 14.11
N ALA A 212 5.49 -0.12 13.55
CA ALA A 212 4.30 0.72 13.48
C ALA A 212 3.74 1.04 14.87
N GLU A 213 3.68 0.06 15.80
CA GLU A 213 3.29 0.27 17.19
C GLU A 213 4.19 1.30 17.88
N PHE A 214 5.51 1.13 17.76
CA PHE A 214 6.49 2.07 18.30
C PHE A 214 6.33 3.48 17.73
N LEU A 215 6.04 3.61 16.43
CA LEU A 215 5.80 4.92 15.80
C LEU A 215 4.48 5.55 16.25
N ILE A 216 3.43 4.76 16.48
CA ILE A 216 2.16 5.23 17.05
C ILE A 216 2.40 5.80 18.46
N GLU A 217 3.07 5.08 19.33
CA GLU A 217 3.36 5.53 20.69
C GLU A 217 4.16 6.85 20.68
N ARG A 218 5.22 6.91 19.88
CA ARG A 218 6.04 8.12 19.77
C ARG A 218 5.36 9.32 19.12
N SER A 219 4.47 9.12 18.16
CA SER A 219 3.75 10.24 17.54
C SER A 219 2.89 10.96 18.58
N HIS A 220 2.26 10.22 19.47
CA HIS A 220 1.42 10.78 20.53
C HIS A 220 2.20 11.32 21.73
N GLU A 221 3.47 10.93 21.92
CA GLU A 221 4.36 11.55 22.91
C GLU A 221 4.84 12.96 22.47
N ALA A 222 5.01 13.14 21.15
CA ALA A 222 5.52 14.37 20.55
C ALA A 222 4.43 15.39 20.22
N GLU A 223 3.15 15.00 20.27
CA GLU A 223 2.03 15.89 19.96
C GLU A 223 1.68 16.79 21.11
N ASP A 224 1.59 18.05 20.75
CA ASP A 224 1.18 19.29 21.38
C ASP A 224 0.57 19.16 22.80
N GLU A 225 1.02 20.04 23.70
CA GLU A 225 0.45 20.31 25.05
C GLU A 225 -1.05 20.70 25.02
N THR A 226 -1.64 20.83 23.82
CA THR A 226 -3.04 21.23 23.61
C THR A 226 -4.04 20.08 23.68
N ILE A 227 -3.60 18.80 23.63
CA ILE A 227 -4.48 17.63 23.66
C ILE A 227 -4.48 17.02 25.07
N ASP A 228 -5.66 16.88 25.66
CA ASP A 228 -5.80 16.23 26.97
C ASP A 228 -5.46 14.73 26.92
N GLU A 229 -5.04 14.19 28.07
CA GLU A 229 -4.57 12.80 28.16
C GLU A 229 -5.67 11.77 27.77
N ALA A 230 -6.93 12.06 28.06
CA ALA A 230 -8.03 11.15 27.72
C ALA A 230 -8.22 11.07 26.19
N THR A 231 -8.17 12.20 25.50
CA THR A 231 -8.22 12.27 24.03
C THR A 231 -7.00 11.57 23.41
N ARG A 232 -5.80 11.77 23.98
CA ARG A 232 -4.57 11.08 23.54
C ARG A 232 -4.70 9.56 23.62
N GLN A 233 -5.20 9.03 24.72
CA GLN A 233 -5.42 7.58 24.88
C GLN A 233 -6.44 7.05 23.89
N GLN A 234 -7.49 7.78 23.60
CA GLN A 234 -8.49 7.39 22.58
C GLN A 234 -7.85 7.33 21.19
N LEU A 235 -7.00 8.28 20.82
CA LEU A 235 -6.27 8.27 19.54
C LEU A 235 -5.34 7.07 19.43
N ILE A 236 -4.58 6.74 20.47
CA ILE A 236 -3.70 5.56 20.51
C ILE A 236 -4.51 4.26 20.30
N VAL A 237 -5.62 4.09 21.03
CA VAL A 237 -6.47 2.90 20.90
C VAL A 237 -6.98 2.76 19.47
N ARG A 238 -7.40 3.86 18.86
CA ARG A 238 -7.90 3.88 17.48
C ARG A 238 -6.80 3.56 16.46
N ASP A 239 -5.62 4.13 16.60
CA ASP A 239 -4.51 3.86 15.70
C ASP A 239 -4.05 2.40 15.79
N ARG A 240 -4.09 1.81 17.00
CA ARG A 240 -3.85 0.38 17.20
C ARG A 240 -4.92 -0.50 16.49
N GLU A 241 -6.20 -0.11 16.52
CA GLU A 241 -7.25 -0.84 15.80
C GLU A 241 -7.07 -0.74 14.28
N ARG A 242 -6.71 0.43 13.75
CA ARG A 242 -6.37 0.61 12.33
C ARG A 242 -5.16 -0.22 11.92
N LEU A 243 -4.12 -0.26 12.75
CA LEU A 243 -2.94 -1.09 12.53
C LEU A 243 -3.32 -2.57 12.48
N LYS A 244 -4.25 -3.00 13.32
CA LYS A 244 -4.78 -4.37 13.32
C LYS A 244 -5.49 -4.68 12.00
N GLN A 245 -6.33 -3.77 11.48
CA GLN A 245 -6.98 -3.94 10.17
C GLN A 245 -5.94 -4.04 9.04
N MET A 246 -4.90 -3.21 9.05
CA MET A 246 -3.80 -3.27 8.09
C MET A 246 -3.02 -4.59 8.20
N THR A 247 -2.81 -5.08 9.42
CA THR A 247 -2.16 -6.38 9.66
C THR A 247 -3.00 -7.52 9.09
N PHE A 248 -4.31 -7.49 9.27
CA PHE A 248 -5.22 -8.49 8.71
C PHE A 248 -5.22 -8.44 7.18
N TYR A 249 -5.19 -7.26 6.57
CA TYR A 249 -5.00 -7.14 5.13
C TYR A 249 -3.72 -7.84 4.64
N CYS A 250 -2.62 -7.73 5.39
CA CYS A 250 -1.34 -8.35 5.04
C CYS A 250 -1.32 -9.87 5.22
N THR A 251 -2.23 -10.43 5.99
CA THR A 251 -2.24 -11.86 6.34
C THR A 251 -3.46 -12.61 5.79
N THR A 252 -4.46 -11.88 5.29
CA THR A 252 -5.70 -12.47 4.77
C THR A 252 -5.47 -13.37 3.56
N THR A 253 -6.36 -14.35 3.41
CA THR A 253 -6.49 -15.19 2.21
C THR A 253 -7.67 -14.78 1.33
N GLU A 254 -8.40 -13.74 1.74
CA GLU A 254 -9.47 -13.15 0.94
C GLU A 254 -8.90 -12.36 -0.24
N CYS A 255 -9.74 -12.03 -1.20
CA CYS A 255 -9.37 -11.14 -2.29
C CYS A 255 -8.93 -9.76 -1.74
N LEU A 256 -7.70 -9.34 -2.05
CA LEU A 256 -7.15 -8.08 -1.54
C LEU A 256 -7.95 -6.86 -1.97
N ARG A 257 -8.44 -6.83 -3.20
CA ARG A 257 -9.32 -5.76 -3.70
C ARG A 257 -10.64 -5.71 -2.96
N HIS A 258 -11.28 -6.87 -2.77
CA HIS A 258 -12.52 -6.97 -1.98
C HIS A 258 -12.32 -6.46 -0.56
N TYR A 259 -11.18 -6.81 0.07
CA TYR A 259 -10.86 -6.35 1.42
C TYR A 259 -10.76 -4.81 1.48
N ILE A 260 -10.05 -4.18 0.53
CA ILE A 260 -9.93 -2.72 0.43
C ILE A 260 -11.31 -2.07 0.28
N LEU A 261 -12.09 -2.51 -0.70
CA LEU A 261 -13.39 -1.92 -1.01
C LEU A 261 -14.37 -2.07 0.17
N ARG A 262 -14.41 -3.24 0.81
CA ARG A 262 -15.21 -3.47 2.01
C ARG A 262 -14.78 -2.56 3.16
N TYR A 263 -13.47 -2.34 3.35
CA TYR A 263 -12.96 -1.42 4.37
C TYR A 263 -13.50 0.00 4.19
N PHE A 264 -13.60 0.48 2.97
CA PHE A 264 -14.17 1.79 2.63
C PHE A 264 -15.70 1.79 2.49
N GLY A 265 -16.37 0.67 2.80
CA GLY A 265 -17.84 0.56 2.77
C GLY A 265 -18.42 0.30 1.39
N GLU A 266 -17.63 -0.11 0.41
CA GLU A 266 -18.11 -0.48 -0.92
C GLU A 266 -18.41 -1.98 -1.04
N ASN A 267 -19.52 -2.29 -1.69
CA ASN A 267 -19.85 -3.66 -2.08
C ASN A 267 -19.02 -4.04 -3.32
N SER A 268 -18.41 -5.21 -3.28
CA SER A 268 -17.62 -5.73 -4.39
C SER A 268 -17.70 -7.25 -4.47
N PRO A 269 -17.41 -7.86 -5.62
CA PRO A 269 -17.30 -9.30 -5.75
C PRO A 269 -16.26 -9.88 -4.77
N LEU A 270 -16.53 -11.09 -4.25
CA LEU A 270 -15.61 -11.80 -3.33
C LEU A 270 -14.26 -12.16 -3.97
N SER A 271 -14.17 -12.10 -5.30
CA SER A 271 -12.95 -12.35 -6.08
C SER A 271 -12.88 -11.34 -7.22
N CYS A 272 -11.73 -10.68 -7.36
CA CYS A 272 -11.50 -9.74 -8.46
C CYS A 272 -10.79 -10.39 -9.67
N GLY A 273 -10.25 -11.62 -9.53
CA GLY A 273 -9.43 -12.27 -10.55
C GLY A 273 -8.11 -11.57 -10.89
N HIS A 274 -7.75 -10.49 -10.18
CA HIS A 274 -6.60 -9.64 -10.49
C HIS A 274 -5.93 -9.10 -9.20
N CYS A 275 -5.49 -10.01 -8.33
CA CYS A 275 -4.66 -9.72 -7.15
C CYS A 275 -3.92 -10.99 -6.71
N SER A 276 -2.86 -10.85 -5.92
CA SER A 276 -2.04 -11.99 -5.53
C SER A 276 -2.81 -13.08 -4.78
N SER A 277 -3.85 -12.73 -4.02
CA SER A 277 -4.70 -13.71 -3.36
C SER A 277 -5.59 -14.48 -4.36
N CYS A 278 -6.16 -13.80 -5.38
CA CYS A 278 -6.94 -14.46 -6.41
C CYS A 278 -6.08 -15.36 -7.32
N ASP A 279 -4.83 -14.98 -7.58
CA ASP A 279 -3.88 -15.76 -8.38
C ASP A 279 -3.29 -16.95 -7.62
N THR A 280 -3.46 -16.98 -6.29
CA THR A 280 -2.96 -18.07 -5.45
C THR A 280 -4.02 -19.16 -5.35
N ASN A 281 -3.64 -20.38 -5.74
CA ASN A 281 -4.49 -21.53 -5.50
C ASN A 281 -4.43 -21.87 -4.01
N PHE A 282 -5.52 -21.61 -3.32
CA PHE A 282 -5.71 -22.05 -1.93
C PHE A 282 -6.43 -23.39 -1.91
N GLU A 283 -6.09 -24.22 -0.94
CA GLU A 283 -6.88 -25.37 -0.54
C GLU A 283 -7.46 -25.16 0.84
N GLU A 284 -8.68 -25.61 1.04
CA GLU A 284 -9.28 -25.62 2.35
C GLU A 284 -8.78 -26.83 3.13
N VAL A 285 -8.12 -26.57 4.25
CA VAL A 285 -7.52 -27.60 5.10
C VAL A 285 -8.22 -27.56 6.47
N ASP A 286 -8.56 -28.73 6.98
CA ASP A 286 -8.98 -28.86 8.37
C ASP A 286 -7.75 -28.80 9.28
N ALA A 287 -7.52 -27.61 9.85
CA ALA A 287 -6.43 -27.36 10.78
C ALA A 287 -6.89 -27.41 12.26
N THR A 288 -8.04 -28.05 12.55
CA THR A 288 -8.64 -28.08 13.89
C THR A 288 -7.68 -28.66 14.93
N MET A 289 -7.02 -29.76 14.63
CA MET A 289 -6.06 -30.38 15.55
C MET A 289 -4.83 -29.50 15.79
N ASP A 290 -4.31 -28.88 14.76
CA ASP A 290 -3.16 -27.99 14.88
C ASP A 290 -3.52 -26.70 15.63
N ALA A 291 -4.70 -26.14 15.39
CA ALA A 291 -5.23 -25.04 16.18
C ALA A 291 -5.35 -25.42 17.67
N ARG A 292 -5.90 -26.61 17.99
CA ARG A 292 -5.98 -27.09 19.39
C ARG A 292 -4.63 -27.25 20.05
N LYS A 293 -3.60 -27.74 19.33
CA LYS A 293 -2.22 -27.81 19.83
C LYS A 293 -1.66 -26.44 20.16
N ILE A 294 -1.88 -25.45 19.25
CA ILE A 294 -1.44 -24.06 19.47
C ILE A 294 -2.14 -23.46 20.70
N LEU A 295 -3.48 -23.56 20.77
CA LEU A 295 -4.25 -23.04 21.90
C LEU A 295 -3.87 -23.71 23.22
N SER A 296 -3.64 -25.02 23.22
CA SER A 296 -3.14 -25.77 24.39
C SER A 296 -1.76 -25.28 24.84
N CYS A 297 -0.87 -24.94 23.91
CA CYS A 297 0.44 -24.37 24.25
C CYS A 297 0.28 -23.03 24.97
N VAL A 298 -0.56 -22.13 24.45
CA VAL A 298 -0.82 -20.83 25.10
C VAL A 298 -1.46 -21.04 26.48
N TYR A 299 -2.43 -21.94 26.60
CA TYR A 299 -3.05 -22.30 27.89
C TYR A 299 -2.03 -22.82 28.91
N ARG A 300 -1.13 -23.74 28.50
CA ARG A 300 -0.10 -24.30 29.38
C ARG A 300 0.95 -23.27 29.83
N LEU A 301 1.22 -22.29 29.01
CA LEU A 301 2.09 -21.15 29.37
C LEU A 301 1.40 -20.28 30.43
N ASP A 302 0.12 -19.98 30.25
CA ASP A 302 -0.66 -19.20 31.20
C ASP A 302 -0.80 -19.90 32.57
N GLU A 303 -1.03 -21.23 32.60
CA GLU A 303 -1.01 -22.03 33.82
C GLU A 303 0.31 -21.91 34.62
N ARG A 304 1.42 -21.63 33.94
CA ARG A 304 2.73 -21.38 34.59
C ARG A 304 2.97 -19.89 34.92
N GLY A 305 1.97 -19.03 34.76
CA GLY A 305 2.09 -17.60 34.96
C GLY A 305 2.98 -16.91 33.91
N ARG A 306 3.13 -17.50 32.72
CA ARG A 306 3.99 -17.02 31.64
C ARG A 306 3.17 -16.80 30.37
N ALA A 307 3.56 -15.79 29.60
CA ALA A 307 2.97 -15.56 28.29
C ALA A 307 4.08 -15.15 27.32
N PHE A 308 3.98 -15.60 26.07
CA PHE A 308 4.97 -15.31 25.03
C PHE A 308 4.27 -14.99 23.71
N GLY A 309 4.96 -14.24 22.85
CA GLY A 309 4.49 -13.93 21.49
C GLY A 309 4.62 -15.12 20.52
N LYS A 310 4.02 -14.97 19.34
CA LYS A 310 3.90 -16.03 18.31
C LYS A 310 5.22 -16.72 17.92
N THR A 311 6.33 -16.00 17.96
CA THR A 311 7.66 -16.55 17.62
C THR A 311 8.11 -17.60 18.63
N VAL A 312 7.92 -17.35 19.93
CA VAL A 312 8.31 -18.32 20.98
C VAL A 312 7.33 -19.49 21.00
N VAL A 313 6.02 -19.24 20.89
CA VAL A 313 5.01 -20.31 20.84
C VAL A 313 5.24 -21.23 19.65
N SER A 314 5.55 -20.69 18.46
CA SER A 314 5.89 -21.52 17.30
C SER A 314 7.18 -22.34 17.53
N ALA A 315 8.18 -21.78 18.19
CA ALA A 315 9.42 -22.47 18.52
C ALA A 315 9.22 -23.61 19.52
N ILE A 316 8.35 -23.43 20.54
CA ILE A 316 7.96 -24.49 21.47
C ILE A 316 7.34 -25.66 20.71
N LEU A 317 6.31 -25.38 19.89
CA LEU A 317 5.54 -26.39 19.19
C LEU A 317 6.37 -27.20 18.18
N THR A 318 7.34 -26.58 17.52
CA THR A 318 8.22 -27.23 16.54
C THR A 318 9.51 -27.82 17.14
N GLY A 319 9.69 -27.77 18.46
CA GLY A 319 10.85 -28.35 19.11
C GLY A 319 12.17 -27.61 18.89
N SER A 320 12.12 -26.29 18.69
CA SER A 320 13.32 -25.47 18.54
C SER A 320 14.18 -25.46 19.80
N LYS A 321 15.51 -25.50 19.62
CA LYS A 321 16.50 -25.46 20.71
C LYS A 321 17.15 -24.08 20.86
N ASN A 322 16.41 -23.00 20.56
CA ASN A 322 16.96 -21.66 20.70
C ASN A 322 17.16 -21.24 22.16
N GLU A 323 17.97 -20.20 22.37
CA GLU A 323 18.38 -19.71 23.71
C GLU A 323 17.17 -19.42 24.62
N LYS A 324 16.06 -18.84 24.10
CA LYS A 324 14.86 -18.55 24.88
C LYS A 324 14.18 -19.81 25.41
N ILE A 325 14.15 -20.88 24.62
CA ILE A 325 13.58 -22.17 25.06
C ILE A 325 14.33 -22.70 26.23
N THR A 326 15.68 -22.70 26.16
CA THR A 326 16.56 -23.19 27.22
C THR A 326 16.51 -22.27 28.46
N GLN A 327 16.59 -20.96 28.26
CA GLN A 327 16.60 -19.97 29.35
C GLN A 327 15.34 -20.02 30.22
N PHE A 328 14.18 -20.25 29.58
CA PHE A 328 12.90 -20.27 30.27
C PHE A 328 12.39 -21.69 30.56
N HIS A 329 13.20 -22.73 30.34
CA HIS A 329 12.87 -24.14 30.53
C HIS A 329 11.53 -24.53 29.82
N LEU A 330 11.32 -24.04 28.59
CA LEU A 330 10.10 -24.25 27.84
C LEU A 330 10.06 -25.64 27.18
N ASP A 331 11.17 -26.32 27.09
CA ASP A 331 11.33 -27.73 26.68
C ASP A 331 10.66 -28.72 27.67
N THR A 332 10.38 -28.29 28.88
CA THR A 332 9.66 -29.11 29.91
C THR A 332 8.13 -29.03 29.77
N LEU A 333 7.61 -28.22 28.84
CA LEU A 333 6.17 -28.15 28.57
C LEU A 333 5.68 -29.45 27.90
N SER A 334 4.50 -29.93 28.28
CA SER A 334 3.86 -31.07 27.60
C SER A 334 3.52 -30.79 26.13
N THR A 335 3.55 -29.51 25.74
CA THR A 335 3.33 -29.04 24.37
C THR A 335 4.62 -28.77 23.60
N TYR A 336 5.79 -29.04 24.19
CA TYR A 336 7.05 -28.94 23.47
C TYR A 336 7.16 -30.05 22.42
N ASN A 337 7.52 -29.62 21.20
CA ASN A 337 7.74 -30.52 20.06
C ASN A 337 6.54 -31.43 19.68
N ILE A 338 5.29 -30.97 19.91
CA ILE A 338 4.10 -31.74 19.51
C ILE A 338 3.71 -31.51 18.02
N MET A 339 4.43 -30.65 17.31
CA MET A 339 4.29 -30.37 15.88
C MET A 339 5.66 -30.49 15.16
N PRO A 340 6.37 -31.63 15.29
CA PRO A 340 7.76 -31.77 14.80
C PRO A 340 7.85 -31.68 13.27
N ASP A 341 6.79 -32.11 12.56
CA ASP A 341 6.74 -32.14 11.10
C ASP A 341 6.27 -30.80 10.51
N SER A 342 5.91 -29.85 11.36
CA SER A 342 5.43 -28.54 10.95
C SER A 342 6.55 -27.50 10.91
N THR A 343 6.54 -26.62 9.90
CA THR A 343 7.46 -25.50 9.88
C THR A 343 7.00 -24.39 10.85
N ALA A 344 7.95 -23.66 11.44
CA ALA A 344 7.61 -22.51 12.26
C ALA A 344 6.84 -21.42 11.50
N VAL A 345 6.98 -21.36 10.18
CA VAL A 345 6.23 -20.45 9.30
C VAL A 345 4.76 -20.87 9.24
N TYR A 346 4.48 -22.16 9.06
CA TYR A 346 3.13 -22.70 9.07
C TYR A 346 2.42 -22.43 10.41
N VAL A 347 3.10 -22.73 11.53
CA VAL A 347 2.54 -22.52 12.87
C VAL A 347 2.23 -21.04 13.12
N ARG A 348 3.14 -20.13 12.73
CA ARG A 348 2.88 -18.68 12.86
C ARG A 348 1.71 -18.21 12.02
N ARG A 349 1.55 -18.75 10.81
CA ARG A 349 0.39 -18.45 9.95
C ARG A 349 -0.93 -18.88 10.60
N LEU A 350 -0.96 -20.07 11.19
CA LEU A 350 -2.15 -20.51 11.94
C LEU A 350 -2.42 -19.63 13.17
N ILE A 351 -1.38 -19.19 13.89
CA ILE A 351 -1.53 -18.23 15.00
C ILE A 351 -2.13 -16.92 14.51
N ASP A 352 -1.68 -16.39 13.37
CA ASP A 352 -2.23 -15.15 12.80
C ASP A 352 -3.71 -15.32 12.45
N MET A 353 -4.11 -16.46 11.87
CA MET A 353 -5.53 -16.77 11.60
C MET A 353 -6.36 -16.97 12.87
N LEU A 354 -5.77 -17.52 13.93
CA LEU A 354 -6.44 -17.65 15.23
C LEU A 354 -6.64 -16.28 15.89
N LEU A 355 -5.70 -15.34 15.73
CA LEU A 355 -5.83 -13.95 16.16
C LEU A 355 -6.91 -13.21 15.35
N GLU A 356 -6.89 -13.34 14.03
CA GLU A 356 -7.87 -12.72 13.12
C GLU A 356 -9.30 -13.14 13.45
N ARG A 357 -9.51 -14.42 13.74
CA ARG A 357 -10.83 -14.98 14.08
C ARG A 357 -11.21 -14.89 15.56
N GLY A 358 -10.39 -14.23 16.37
CA GLY A 358 -10.66 -13.98 17.78
C GLY A 358 -10.61 -15.22 18.70
N TYR A 359 -9.85 -16.26 18.32
CA TYR A 359 -9.54 -17.40 19.18
C TYR A 359 -8.36 -17.13 20.11
N LEU A 360 -7.46 -16.26 19.69
CA LEU A 360 -6.36 -15.71 20.47
C LEU A 360 -6.46 -14.18 20.48
N ILE A 361 -5.88 -13.57 21.50
CA ILE A 361 -5.69 -12.12 21.64
C ILE A 361 -4.20 -11.87 21.79
N ALA A 362 -3.65 -10.90 21.06
CA ALA A 362 -2.32 -10.36 21.33
C ALA A 362 -2.48 -9.20 22.31
N ASP A 363 -1.83 -9.28 23.47
CA ASP A 363 -1.90 -8.24 24.49
C ASP A 363 -0.85 -7.17 24.18
N PRO A 364 -1.25 -5.98 23.73
CA PRO A 364 -0.33 -4.93 23.28
C PRO A 364 0.46 -4.34 24.47
N ASP A 365 -0.13 -4.31 25.66
CA ASP A 365 0.51 -3.74 26.84
C ASP A 365 1.62 -4.65 27.40
N ARG A 366 1.65 -5.91 26.95
CA ARG A 366 2.64 -6.92 27.31
C ARG A 366 3.44 -7.42 26.10
N MET A 367 3.86 -6.53 25.19
CA MET A 367 4.67 -6.86 24.00
C MET A 367 4.03 -7.94 23.10
N ASN A 368 2.74 -7.86 22.89
CA ASN A 368 1.98 -8.79 22.04
C ASN A 368 2.11 -10.27 22.42
N VAL A 369 2.15 -10.56 23.72
CA VAL A 369 2.03 -11.93 24.18
C VAL A 369 0.67 -12.50 23.84
N LEU A 370 0.61 -13.79 23.56
CA LEU A 370 -0.62 -14.47 23.20
C LEU A 370 -1.41 -14.83 24.45
N VAL A 371 -2.70 -14.47 24.44
CA VAL A 371 -3.66 -14.78 25.48
C VAL A 371 -4.84 -15.57 24.86
N LEU A 372 -5.34 -16.56 25.57
CA LEU A 372 -6.42 -17.41 25.11
C LEU A 372 -7.77 -16.67 25.26
N ALA A 373 -8.47 -16.47 24.14
CA ALA A 373 -9.81 -15.92 24.15
C ALA A 373 -10.85 -16.96 24.62
N ARG A 374 -12.05 -16.51 25.01
CA ARG A 374 -13.14 -17.40 25.40
C ARG A 374 -13.55 -18.39 24.29
N THR A 375 -13.57 -17.93 23.04
CA THR A 375 -13.79 -18.72 21.83
C THR A 375 -12.68 -19.75 21.61
N GLY A 376 -11.42 -19.38 21.85
CA GLY A 376 -10.27 -20.28 21.78
C GLY A 376 -10.33 -21.39 22.80
N ASN A 377 -10.76 -21.08 24.03
CA ASN A 377 -10.95 -22.11 25.07
C ASN A 377 -12.04 -23.13 24.66
N ALA A 378 -13.12 -22.67 24.02
CA ALA A 378 -14.16 -23.57 23.51
C ALA A 378 -13.63 -24.49 22.40
N LEU A 379 -12.88 -23.97 21.43
CA LEU A 379 -12.26 -24.76 20.36
C LEU A 379 -11.23 -25.76 20.91
N MET A 380 -10.37 -25.34 21.84
CA MET A 380 -9.38 -26.20 22.51
C MET A 380 -10.06 -27.40 23.21
N ARG A 381 -11.22 -27.18 23.85
CA ARG A 381 -12.01 -28.22 24.52
C ARG A 381 -12.87 -29.07 23.59
N GLY A 382 -12.68 -28.99 22.30
CA GLY A 382 -13.35 -29.84 21.32
C GLY A 382 -14.63 -29.26 20.71
N ARG A 383 -14.98 -28.02 21.00
CA ARG A 383 -16.20 -27.38 20.46
C ARG A 383 -15.85 -26.59 19.18
N GLY A 384 -16.32 -27.10 18.05
CA GLY A 384 -16.14 -26.45 16.74
C GLY A 384 -14.95 -26.99 15.94
N GLU A 385 -14.88 -26.52 14.70
CA GLU A 385 -13.82 -26.82 13.72
C GLU A 385 -13.06 -25.55 13.35
N PHE A 386 -11.81 -25.72 12.92
CA PHE A 386 -10.98 -24.64 12.42
C PHE A 386 -10.49 -24.98 11.03
N ARG A 387 -11.27 -24.59 10.03
CA ARG A 387 -10.93 -24.73 8.61
C ARG A 387 -10.24 -23.47 8.12
N VAL A 388 -9.15 -23.62 7.38
CA VAL A 388 -8.35 -22.53 6.88
C VAL A 388 -8.02 -22.74 5.41
N LYS A 389 -7.88 -21.64 4.67
CA LYS A 389 -7.35 -21.67 3.31
C LYS A 389 -5.83 -21.52 3.38
N LEU A 390 -5.11 -22.53 2.91
CA LEU A 390 -3.66 -22.51 2.81
C LEU A 390 -3.23 -22.51 1.35
N PRO A 391 -2.17 -21.78 0.98
CA PRO A 391 -1.64 -21.85 -0.38
C PRO A 391 -1.17 -23.27 -0.67
N LYS A 392 -1.60 -23.83 -1.80
CA LYS A 392 -0.97 -25.05 -2.32
C LYS A 392 0.49 -24.74 -2.60
N GLU A 393 1.41 -25.59 -2.14
CA GLU A 393 2.82 -25.45 -2.48
C GLU A 393 2.95 -25.43 -4.02
N LYS A 394 3.36 -24.28 -4.56
CA LYS A 394 3.68 -24.17 -5.98
C LYS A 394 5.01 -24.86 -6.23
N LYS A 395 5.01 -25.89 -7.09
CA LYS A 395 6.18 -26.12 -7.95
C LYS A 395 6.45 -24.82 -8.70
N PRO A 396 7.73 -24.38 -8.84
CA PRO A 396 8.03 -23.09 -9.45
C PRO A 396 7.39 -23.03 -10.85
N ALA A 397 6.31 -22.29 -10.96
CA ALA A 397 5.68 -22.02 -12.25
C ALA A 397 6.40 -20.80 -12.83
N ALA A 398 6.81 -20.93 -14.09
CA ALA A 398 7.30 -19.84 -14.91
C ALA A 398 6.39 -18.61 -14.76
N ALA A 399 7.01 -17.43 -14.69
CA ALA A 399 6.34 -16.16 -14.62
C ALA A 399 5.20 -16.11 -15.66
N LYS A 400 3.95 -16.05 -15.21
CA LYS A 400 2.85 -15.72 -16.08
C LYS A 400 3.03 -14.26 -16.47
N GLN A 401 3.41 -14.05 -17.71
CA GLN A 401 3.39 -12.76 -18.36
C GLN A 401 2.02 -12.11 -18.19
N TYR A 402 2.03 -10.84 -17.85
CA TYR A 402 0.88 -9.94 -17.89
C TYR A 402 0.39 -9.82 -19.34
N ALA A 403 -0.51 -10.69 -19.73
CA ALA A 403 -1.13 -10.68 -21.04
C ALA A 403 -2.65 -10.63 -20.86
N ALA A 404 -3.19 -9.43 -20.70
CA ALA A 404 -4.62 -9.22 -20.91
C ALA A 404 -5.06 -7.75 -21.00
N LEU A 405 -4.29 -6.83 -21.59
CA LEU A 405 -4.79 -5.54 -22.14
C LEU A 405 -3.82 -4.92 -23.17
N ALA A 406 -2.85 -5.68 -23.66
CA ALA A 406 -1.89 -5.23 -24.67
C ALA A 406 -1.65 -6.33 -25.70
N GLU A 407 -2.70 -6.81 -26.36
CA GLU A 407 -2.54 -7.81 -27.43
C GLU A 407 -1.94 -7.25 -28.71
N ASP A 408 -1.66 -5.91 -28.82
CA ASP A 408 -1.14 -5.31 -30.06
C ASP A 408 -0.23 -4.07 -29.84
N VAL A 409 0.44 -3.93 -28.69
CA VAL A 409 1.38 -2.81 -28.54
C VAL A 409 2.79 -3.24 -28.92
N ASP A 410 3.31 -2.70 -30.02
CA ASP A 410 4.70 -2.86 -30.42
C ASP A 410 5.63 -2.12 -29.43
N GLU A 411 6.34 -2.90 -28.58
CA GLU A 411 7.21 -2.36 -27.53
C GLU A 411 8.33 -1.49 -28.08
N LYS A 412 8.87 -1.82 -29.26
CA LYS A 412 9.95 -1.04 -29.88
C LYS A 412 9.45 0.32 -30.36
N LEU A 413 8.25 0.34 -30.93
CA LEU A 413 7.64 1.60 -31.34
C LEU A 413 7.25 2.42 -30.10
N PHE A 414 6.71 1.80 -29.06
CA PHE A 414 6.41 2.49 -27.81
C PHE A 414 7.64 3.18 -27.22
N ASP A 415 8.79 2.50 -27.20
CA ASP A 415 10.05 3.06 -26.71
C ASP A 415 10.53 4.23 -27.56
N ALA A 416 10.45 4.11 -28.90
CA ALA A 416 10.79 5.20 -29.80
C ALA A 416 9.90 6.44 -29.57
N LEU A 417 8.61 6.25 -29.33
CA LEU A 417 7.67 7.33 -29.01
C LEU A 417 7.95 7.94 -27.63
N ARG A 418 8.36 7.13 -26.65
CA ARG A 418 8.81 7.61 -25.32
C ARG A 418 10.02 8.52 -25.44
N ASP A 419 10.99 8.18 -26.27
CA ASP A 419 12.17 9.00 -26.52
C ASP A 419 11.83 10.34 -27.20
N VAL A 420 10.89 10.33 -28.15
CA VAL A 420 10.35 11.56 -28.76
C VAL A 420 9.72 12.44 -27.70
N ARG A 421 8.86 11.87 -26.85
CA ARG A 421 8.21 12.59 -25.76
C ARG A 421 9.21 13.23 -24.82
N THR A 422 10.22 12.48 -24.39
CA THR A 422 11.26 12.96 -23.45
C THR A 422 12.03 14.15 -24.02
N ARG A 423 12.41 14.10 -25.30
CA ARG A 423 13.08 15.21 -25.99
C ARG A 423 12.19 16.46 -26.12
N LEU A 424 10.90 16.27 -26.44
CA LEU A 424 9.94 17.37 -26.55
C LEU A 424 9.66 18.01 -25.18
N ALA A 425 9.54 17.20 -24.12
CA ALA A 425 9.37 17.65 -22.77
C ALA A 425 10.54 18.50 -22.27
N ALA A 426 11.78 18.03 -22.52
CA ALA A 426 12.99 18.76 -22.19
C ALA A 426 13.04 20.12 -22.91
N ARG A 427 12.69 20.15 -24.21
CA ARG A 427 12.64 21.40 -24.99
C ARG A 427 11.56 22.37 -24.49
N ALA A 428 10.41 21.84 -24.03
CA ALA A 428 9.31 22.63 -23.54
C ALA A 428 9.42 23.02 -22.05
N GLY A 429 10.41 22.48 -21.32
CA GLY A 429 10.57 22.71 -19.88
C GLY A 429 9.43 22.16 -19.04
N VAL A 430 8.80 21.04 -19.48
CA VAL A 430 7.68 20.41 -18.79
C VAL A 430 7.95 18.94 -18.54
N PRO A 431 7.34 18.33 -17.50
CA PRO A 431 7.41 16.89 -17.29
C PRO A 431 6.89 16.09 -18.50
N PRO A 432 7.51 14.94 -18.86
CA PRO A 432 7.16 14.17 -20.05
C PRO A 432 5.69 13.78 -20.16
N TYR A 433 5.05 13.43 -19.07
CA TYR A 433 3.62 13.05 -19.04
C TYR A 433 2.66 14.21 -19.40
N VAL A 434 3.11 15.46 -19.32
CA VAL A 434 2.34 16.64 -19.73
C VAL A 434 2.19 16.70 -21.26
N ILE A 435 3.18 16.24 -22.01
CA ILE A 435 3.11 16.11 -23.48
C ILE A 435 2.05 15.07 -23.82
N PHE A 436 2.31 13.78 -23.50
CA PHE A 436 1.39 12.67 -23.66
C PHE A 436 1.59 11.65 -22.52
N SER A 437 0.49 11.03 -22.05
CA SER A 437 0.56 9.94 -21.06
C SER A 437 1.12 8.66 -21.69
N ASN A 438 1.53 7.70 -20.86
CA ASN A 438 1.92 6.36 -21.34
C ASN A 438 0.74 5.68 -22.07
N ALA A 439 -0.50 5.89 -21.60
CA ALA A 439 -1.71 5.40 -22.25
C ALA A 439 -1.84 5.92 -23.68
N THR A 440 -1.56 7.21 -23.88
CA THR A 440 -1.57 7.84 -25.19
C THR A 440 -0.50 7.27 -26.11
N LEU A 441 0.71 7.04 -25.60
CA LEU A 441 1.81 6.45 -26.39
C LEU A 441 1.51 4.99 -26.75
N ALA A 442 0.92 4.22 -25.84
CA ALA A 442 0.51 2.84 -26.10
C ALA A 442 -0.56 2.77 -27.21
N ASP A 443 -1.56 3.65 -27.14
CA ASP A 443 -2.60 3.73 -28.16
C ASP A 443 -2.05 4.24 -29.52
N MET A 444 -1.05 5.14 -29.51
CA MET A 444 -0.30 5.53 -30.69
C MET A 444 0.47 4.36 -31.30
N ALA A 445 1.16 3.56 -30.46
CA ALA A 445 1.92 2.41 -30.93
C ALA A 445 1.01 1.33 -31.52
N ALA A 446 -0.14 1.10 -30.93
CA ALA A 446 -1.14 0.15 -31.44
C ALA A 446 -1.80 0.63 -32.75
N LYS A 447 -2.24 1.88 -32.80
CA LYS A 447 -2.96 2.45 -33.96
C LYS A 447 -2.04 2.91 -35.09
N GLN A 448 -0.80 3.23 -34.77
CA GLN A 448 0.20 3.73 -35.71
C GLN A 448 -0.36 4.81 -36.67
N PRO A 449 -0.87 5.94 -36.17
CA PRO A 449 -1.48 6.98 -37.02
C PRO A 449 -0.51 7.44 -38.10
N SER A 450 -1.03 7.73 -39.32
CA SER A 450 -0.27 8.17 -40.49
C SER A 450 -0.44 9.64 -40.82
N SER A 451 -1.46 10.27 -40.24
CA SER A 451 -1.81 11.68 -40.48
C SER A 451 -2.20 12.37 -39.17
N GLU A 452 -2.25 13.71 -39.19
CA GLU A 452 -2.76 14.49 -38.05
C GLU A 452 -4.24 14.14 -37.75
N PHE A 453 -5.01 13.80 -38.78
CA PHE A 453 -6.39 13.37 -38.61
C PHE A 453 -6.48 12.01 -37.88
N ASP A 454 -5.64 11.04 -38.27
CA ASP A 454 -5.58 9.75 -37.57
C ASP A 454 -5.10 9.91 -36.13
N LEU A 455 -4.19 10.87 -35.89
CA LEU A 455 -3.67 11.15 -34.56
C LEU A 455 -4.76 11.61 -33.58
N LEU A 456 -5.80 12.29 -34.07
CA LEU A 456 -6.97 12.68 -33.25
C LEU A 456 -7.82 11.49 -32.81
N SER A 457 -7.70 10.35 -33.46
CA SER A 457 -8.34 9.10 -33.03
C SER A 457 -7.66 8.42 -31.87
N VAL A 458 -6.45 8.88 -31.52
CA VAL A 458 -5.66 8.34 -30.41
C VAL A 458 -6.19 8.89 -29.09
N ARG A 459 -6.40 8.01 -28.12
CA ARG A 459 -6.89 8.38 -26.79
C ARG A 459 -5.95 9.36 -26.10
N GLY A 460 -6.48 10.50 -25.66
CA GLY A 460 -5.71 11.52 -24.95
C GLY A 460 -4.98 12.52 -25.87
N VAL A 461 -5.22 12.46 -27.17
CA VAL A 461 -4.77 13.46 -28.15
C VAL A 461 -5.92 14.39 -28.49
N GLY A 462 -5.83 15.64 -28.06
CA GLY A 462 -6.74 16.70 -28.50
C GLY A 462 -6.10 17.61 -29.54
N ASP A 463 -6.93 18.41 -30.25
CA ASP A 463 -6.48 19.32 -31.34
C ASP A 463 -5.25 20.16 -31.00
N ALA A 464 -5.21 20.74 -29.79
CA ALA A 464 -4.10 21.61 -29.38
C ALA A 464 -2.77 20.84 -29.27
N LYS A 465 -2.81 19.61 -28.73
CA LYS A 465 -1.60 18.76 -28.59
C LYS A 465 -1.21 18.12 -29.93
N ALA A 466 -2.17 17.75 -30.78
CA ALA A 466 -1.92 17.24 -32.12
C ALA A 466 -1.15 18.28 -32.97
N ARG A 467 -1.64 19.53 -33.02
CA ARG A 467 -0.97 20.63 -33.74
C ARG A 467 0.41 20.97 -33.18
N ARG A 468 0.58 20.90 -31.84
CA ARG A 468 1.82 21.33 -31.20
C ARG A 468 2.92 20.28 -31.25
N TYR A 469 2.59 19.01 -31.15
CA TYR A 469 3.54 17.90 -30.98
C TYR A 469 3.38 16.78 -31.99
N GLY A 470 2.25 16.72 -32.71
CA GLY A 470 1.89 15.57 -33.55
C GLY A 470 2.91 15.26 -34.65
N LYS A 471 3.52 16.28 -35.26
CA LYS A 471 4.47 16.11 -36.35
C LYS A 471 5.67 15.23 -35.98
N GLU A 472 6.24 15.43 -34.79
CA GLU A 472 7.39 14.66 -34.33
C GLU A 472 7.04 13.19 -34.03
N PHE A 473 5.83 12.94 -33.50
CA PHE A 473 5.35 11.58 -33.27
C PHE A 473 5.03 10.86 -34.58
N LEU A 474 4.36 11.51 -35.50
CA LEU A 474 4.08 10.95 -36.84
C LEU A 474 5.38 10.62 -37.61
N THR A 475 6.39 11.49 -37.51
CA THR A 475 7.70 11.23 -38.11
C THR A 475 8.36 9.99 -37.51
N ALA A 476 8.27 9.80 -36.18
CA ALA A 476 8.83 8.63 -35.53
C ALA A 476 8.09 7.34 -35.91
N ILE A 477 6.77 7.39 -36.03
CA ILE A 477 5.96 6.25 -36.47
C ILE A 477 6.28 5.89 -37.91
N GLN A 478 6.39 6.89 -38.81
CA GLN A 478 6.73 6.66 -40.21
C GLN A 478 8.13 6.03 -40.34
N LYS A 479 9.13 6.57 -39.65
CA LYS A 479 10.47 6.03 -39.64
C LYS A 479 10.47 4.56 -39.15
N TYR A 480 9.73 4.27 -38.09
CA TYR A 480 9.61 2.90 -37.57
C TYR A 480 8.97 1.95 -38.61
N ARG A 481 7.93 2.39 -39.30
CA ARG A 481 7.31 1.62 -40.41
C ARG A 481 8.31 1.34 -41.53
N ASP A 482 9.04 2.37 -41.98
CA ASP A 482 10.00 2.24 -43.08
C ASP A 482 11.13 1.25 -42.73
N GLU A 483 11.58 1.24 -41.47
CA GLU A 483 12.60 0.32 -40.96
C GLU A 483 12.11 -1.15 -40.79
N ASN A 484 10.80 -1.36 -40.64
CA ASN A 484 10.20 -2.69 -40.43
C ASN A 484 9.43 -3.23 -41.62
N LEU A 485 9.08 -2.40 -42.64
CA LEU A 485 8.50 -2.85 -43.90
C LEU A 485 9.55 -3.43 -44.87
N GLY A 486 10.84 -3.35 -44.55
CA GLY A 486 11.95 -3.91 -45.31
C GLY A 486 12.39 -5.32 -44.87
N LYS A 487 11.69 -5.93 -43.95
CA LYS A 487 11.87 -7.32 -43.50
C LYS A 487 10.57 -8.10 -43.70
#